data_e7a836630287b692a832ee6dfaf0432c
#
_entry.id   e7a836630287b692a832ee6dfaf0432c
#
_cell.length_a   1.000
_cell.length_b   1.000
_cell.length_c   1.000
_cell.angle_alpha   90.00
_cell.angle_beta   90.00
_cell.angle_gamma   90.00
#
_symmetry.space_group_name_H-M   'P 1'
#
loop_
_entity.id
_entity.type
_entity.pdbx_description
1 polymer ?
#
loop_
_entity_poly.entity_id
_entity_poly.type
_entity_poly.pdbx_seq_one_letter_code
_entity_poly.pdbx_strand_id
1 'polypeptide(L)'
;MQLARVGCEVRLGGVVELDLLEAMVTDRENKRYLPDVAFPDNLTAYPDLGECLDGVRDILIVVPSHGLRSTLTRIKPMLGPDSRICWATKGFELSTGKLPHQVAAEVLGDDIPVAVLSGPTFAKEVGAGLPTAMTIASPDEEFARSLAETISSDNFRASTSDDMIGVE
;
A
#
# COMPACT_ATOMS: atom_id res chain seq x y z
N MET A 1 3.26 8.92 -1.16
CA MET A 1 2.99 10.36 -1.37
C MET A 1 1.74 10.82 -0.61
N GLN A 2 0.52 10.31 -0.91
CA GLN A 2 -0.71 10.82 -0.26
C GLN A 2 -0.68 10.68 1.28
N LEU A 3 -0.31 9.53 1.81
CA LEU A 3 -0.18 9.31 3.26
C LEU A 3 0.78 10.31 3.94
N ALA A 4 1.89 10.62 3.29
CA ALA A 4 2.82 11.62 3.82
C ALA A 4 2.21 13.04 3.79
N ARG A 5 1.45 13.40 2.76
CA ARG A 5 0.77 14.71 2.69
C ARG A 5 -0.26 14.91 3.79
N VAL A 6 -0.93 13.86 4.23
CA VAL A 6 -1.88 13.92 5.35
C VAL A 6 -1.22 13.79 6.72
N GLY A 7 0.11 13.80 6.78
CA GLY A 7 0.87 13.87 8.02
C GLY A 7 1.35 12.52 8.60
N CYS A 8 1.16 11.41 7.88
CA CYS A 8 1.71 10.13 8.31
C CYS A 8 3.22 10.08 8.13
N GLU A 9 3.94 9.48 9.08
CA GLU A 9 5.30 9.00 8.86
C GLU A 9 5.25 7.80 7.91
N VAL A 10 5.88 7.92 6.75
CA VAL A 10 5.83 6.91 5.70
C VAL A 10 7.20 6.29 5.47
N ARG A 11 7.27 4.97 5.59
CA ARG A 11 8.43 4.18 5.22
C ARG A 11 8.15 3.49 3.89
N LEU A 12 9.00 3.72 2.91
CA LEU A 12 8.91 3.12 1.57
C LEU A 12 9.93 2.00 1.45
N GLY A 13 9.47 0.77 1.45
CA GLY A 13 10.28 -0.42 1.20
C GLY A 13 9.99 -1.05 -0.15
N GLY A 14 10.88 -1.94 -0.60
CA GLY A 14 10.67 -2.72 -1.81
C GLY A 14 11.18 -4.14 -1.67
N VAL A 15 10.63 -5.02 -2.46
CA VAL A 15 11.01 -6.44 -2.50
C VAL A 15 11.93 -6.77 -3.68
N VAL A 16 12.05 -5.83 -4.60
CA VAL A 16 12.89 -5.89 -5.81
C VAL A 16 13.51 -4.51 -6.06
N GLU A 17 14.47 -4.42 -6.98
CA GLU A 17 15.10 -3.14 -7.40
C GLU A 17 15.77 -2.39 -6.23
N LEU A 18 16.60 -3.10 -5.45
CA LEU A 18 17.32 -2.50 -4.31
C LEU A 18 18.14 -1.28 -4.71
N ASP A 19 18.79 -1.30 -5.89
CA ASP A 19 19.55 -0.19 -6.43
C ASP A 19 18.68 1.09 -6.58
N LEU A 20 17.41 0.89 -6.95
CA LEU A 20 16.46 1.99 -7.07
C LEU A 20 16.10 2.55 -5.68
N LEU A 21 15.92 1.70 -4.70
CA LEU A 21 15.66 2.14 -3.31
C LEU A 21 16.84 2.90 -2.73
N GLU A 22 18.08 2.44 -2.95
CA GLU A 22 19.29 3.15 -2.54
C GLU A 22 19.39 4.53 -3.20
N ALA A 23 19.06 4.63 -4.49
CA ALA A 23 18.99 5.91 -5.19
C ALA A 23 17.90 6.82 -4.60
N MET A 24 16.72 6.28 -4.22
CA MET A 24 15.65 7.05 -3.58
C MET A 24 16.03 7.60 -2.20
N VAL A 25 16.89 6.90 -1.45
CA VAL A 25 17.41 7.41 -0.16
C VAL A 25 18.20 8.70 -0.38
N THR A 26 19.08 8.69 -1.41
CA THR A 26 19.96 9.83 -1.71
C THR A 26 19.21 10.96 -2.40
N ASP A 27 18.42 10.63 -3.42
CA ASP A 27 17.77 11.60 -4.30
C ASP A 27 16.49 12.18 -3.69
N ARG A 28 15.89 11.49 -2.73
CA ARG A 28 14.58 11.80 -2.13
C ARG A 28 13.47 11.95 -3.20
N GLU A 29 13.53 11.06 -4.20
CA GLU A 29 12.63 11.06 -5.35
C GLU A 29 12.67 9.68 -6.02
N ASN A 30 11.52 9.25 -6.57
CA ASN A 30 11.48 8.09 -7.46
C ASN A 30 11.60 8.53 -8.93
N LYS A 31 12.79 8.83 -9.36
CA LYS A 31 13.06 9.36 -10.71
C LYS A 31 12.62 8.41 -11.84
N ARG A 32 12.58 7.11 -11.58
CA ARG A 32 12.22 6.10 -12.58
C ARG A 32 10.72 6.03 -12.84
N TYR A 33 9.90 6.03 -11.78
CA TYR A 33 8.47 5.79 -11.89
C TYR A 33 7.61 7.01 -11.60
N LEU A 34 8.14 7.98 -10.87
CA LEU A 34 7.44 9.21 -10.51
C LEU A 34 8.43 10.41 -10.54
N PRO A 35 8.98 10.74 -11.73
CA PRO A 35 9.92 11.86 -11.85
C PRO A 35 9.26 13.20 -11.50
N ASP A 36 10.07 14.14 -11.07
CA ASP A 36 9.68 15.52 -10.73
C ASP A 36 8.77 15.63 -9.50
N VAL A 37 8.72 14.57 -8.67
CA VAL A 37 7.94 14.56 -7.42
C VAL A 37 8.86 14.22 -6.26
N ALA A 38 9.36 15.24 -5.59
CA ALA A 38 10.21 15.08 -4.41
C ALA A 38 9.45 14.43 -3.25
N PHE A 39 10.15 13.63 -2.46
CA PHE A 39 9.58 13.04 -1.25
C PHE A 39 9.39 14.12 -0.18
N PRO A 40 8.21 14.17 0.49
CA PRO A 40 8.03 14.96 1.69
C PRO A 40 9.00 14.54 2.80
N ASP A 41 9.27 15.43 3.75
CA ASP A 41 10.23 15.17 4.84
C ASP A 41 9.87 13.93 5.68
N ASN A 42 8.58 13.64 5.82
CA ASN A 42 8.04 12.49 6.54
C ASN A 42 7.89 11.23 5.67
N LEU A 43 8.51 11.15 4.49
CA LEU A 43 8.64 9.96 3.68
C LEU A 43 10.11 9.58 3.53
N THR A 44 10.47 8.38 3.99
CA THR A 44 11.83 7.84 3.93
C THR A 44 11.85 6.49 3.22
N ALA A 45 12.78 6.32 2.28
CA ALA A 45 13.03 5.05 1.62
C ALA A 45 13.96 4.17 2.47
N TYR A 46 13.65 2.87 2.54
CA TYR A 46 14.38 1.86 3.30
C TYR A 46 14.80 0.72 2.37
N PRO A 47 16.09 0.55 2.08
CA PRO A 47 16.59 -0.59 1.33
C PRO A 47 16.41 -1.92 2.07
N ASP A 48 16.53 -1.92 3.40
CA ASP A 48 16.24 -3.09 4.22
C ASP A 48 14.75 -3.17 4.59
N LEU A 49 14.11 -4.29 4.20
CA LEU A 49 12.68 -4.49 4.43
C LEU A 49 12.34 -4.74 5.90
N GLY A 50 13.24 -5.38 6.65
CA GLY A 50 13.07 -5.60 8.09
C GLY A 50 13.05 -4.29 8.85
N GLU A 51 14.01 -3.39 8.57
CA GLU A 51 14.05 -2.04 9.15
C GLU A 51 12.82 -1.21 8.72
N CYS A 52 12.38 -1.37 7.47
CA CYS A 52 11.18 -0.70 6.96
C CYS A 52 9.94 -1.07 7.76
N LEU A 53 9.79 -2.34 8.13
CA LEU A 53 8.59 -2.89 8.79
C LEU A 53 8.67 -2.89 10.32
N ASP A 54 9.83 -2.63 10.91
CA ASP A 54 10.01 -2.67 12.36
C ASP A 54 9.09 -1.68 13.08
N GLY A 55 8.19 -2.21 13.92
CA GLY A 55 7.21 -1.43 14.67
C GLY A 55 6.11 -0.76 13.81
N VAL A 56 6.00 -1.11 12.53
CA VAL A 56 4.95 -0.59 11.65
C VAL A 56 3.67 -1.40 11.82
N ARG A 57 2.56 -0.70 12.08
CA ARG A 57 1.23 -1.30 12.21
C ARG A 57 0.53 -1.46 10.87
N ASP A 58 0.43 -0.38 10.10
CA ASP A 58 -0.34 -0.33 8.86
C ASP A 58 0.58 -0.43 7.65
N ILE A 59 0.39 -1.48 6.86
CA ILE A 59 1.26 -1.82 5.74
C ILE A 59 0.45 -1.78 4.44
N LEU A 60 0.76 -0.82 3.56
CA LEU A 60 0.15 -0.69 2.24
C LEU A 60 1.02 -1.33 1.17
N ILE A 61 0.50 -2.35 0.50
CA ILE A 61 1.16 -3.06 -0.60
C ILE A 61 0.70 -2.49 -1.94
N VAL A 62 1.66 -2.05 -2.75
CA VAL A 62 1.42 -1.46 -4.07
C VAL A 62 2.31 -2.15 -5.10
N VAL A 63 2.12 -3.43 -5.29
CA VAL A 63 2.86 -4.24 -6.26
C VAL A 63 1.93 -4.75 -7.36
N PRO A 64 2.45 -5.10 -8.54
CA PRO A 64 1.65 -5.80 -9.56
C PRO A 64 1.10 -7.12 -9.02
N SER A 65 -0.03 -7.61 -9.57
CA SER A 65 -0.72 -8.82 -9.08
C SER A 65 0.18 -10.06 -9.00
N HIS A 66 1.10 -10.22 -9.95
CA HIS A 66 2.06 -11.33 -9.95
C HIS A 66 3.09 -11.27 -8.80
N GLY A 67 3.28 -10.10 -8.19
CA GLY A 67 4.19 -9.90 -7.06
C GLY A 67 3.53 -9.98 -5.69
N LEU A 68 2.19 -10.00 -5.61
CA LEU A 68 1.48 -9.91 -4.34
C LEU A 68 1.80 -11.09 -3.41
N ARG A 69 1.65 -12.33 -3.89
CA ARG A 69 1.92 -13.56 -3.09
C ARG A 69 3.33 -13.59 -2.55
N SER A 70 4.31 -13.34 -3.41
CA SER A 70 5.73 -13.36 -2.99
C SER A 70 6.03 -12.25 -1.98
N THR A 71 5.43 -11.07 -2.15
CA THR A 71 5.56 -9.97 -1.20
C THR A 71 4.95 -10.33 0.16
N LEU A 72 3.70 -10.83 0.18
CA LEU A 72 3.04 -11.26 1.41
C LEU A 72 3.80 -12.37 2.13
N THR A 73 4.29 -13.37 1.38
CA THR A 73 5.10 -14.47 1.94
C THR A 73 6.38 -13.93 2.59
N ARG A 74 7.03 -12.96 1.95
CA ARG A 74 8.27 -12.38 2.45
C ARG A 74 8.07 -11.53 3.70
N ILE A 75 7.01 -10.73 3.75
CA ILE A 75 6.75 -9.84 4.90
C ILE A 75 6.13 -10.56 6.09
N LYS A 76 5.39 -11.66 5.87
CA LYS A 76 4.67 -12.38 6.93
C LYS A 76 5.50 -12.63 8.21
N PRO A 77 6.75 -13.15 8.14
CA PRO A 77 7.56 -13.37 9.35
C PRO A 77 8.03 -12.10 10.05
N MET A 78 7.85 -10.91 9.42
CA MET A 78 8.25 -9.60 9.94
C MET A 78 7.07 -8.83 10.56
N LEU A 79 5.85 -9.37 10.47
CA LEU A 79 4.65 -8.72 10.98
C LEU A 79 4.59 -8.77 12.50
N GLY A 80 4.23 -7.65 13.10
CA GLY A 80 3.94 -7.57 14.53
C GLY A 80 2.52 -8.04 14.86
N PRO A 81 2.18 -8.17 16.16
CA PRO A 81 0.87 -8.67 16.59
C PRO A 81 -0.30 -7.75 16.20
N ASP A 82 -0.04 -6.46 16.04
CA ASP A 82 -1.05 -5.46 15.70
C ASP A 82 -1.01 -5.06 14.21
N SER A 83 -0.26 -5.79 13.38
CA SER A 83 -0.12 -5.48 11.96
C SER A 83 -1.45 -5.61 11.22
N ARG A 84 -1.72 -4.63 10.36
CA ARG A 84 -2.87 -4.61 9.44
C ARG A 84 -2.35 -4.43 8.03
N ILE A 85 -2.89 -5.19 7.10
CA ILE A 85 -2.42 -5.21 5.71
C ILE A 85 -3.48 -4.62 4.79
N CYS A 86 -3.08 -3.67 3.96
CA CYS A 86 -3.93 -3.22 2.86
C CYS A 86 -3.16 -3.25 1.54
N TRP A 87 -3.88 -3.32 0.43
CA TRP A 87 -3.27 -3.33 -0.90
C TRP A 87 -4.04 -2.47 -1.89
N ALA A 88 -3.29 -1.93 -2.84
CA ALA A 88 -3.83 -1.27 -4.03
C ALA A 88 -3.50 -2.07 -5.31
N THR A 89 -3.07 -3.31 -5.16
CA THR A 89 -2.86 -4.28 -6.24
C THR A 89 -4.20 -4.59 -6.91
N LYS A 90 -4.21 -4.60 -8.24
CA LYS A 90 -5.42 -4.84 -9.04
C LYS A 90 -5.25 -6.05 -9.94
N GLY A 91 -6.36 -6.75 -10.16
CA GLY A 91 -6.44 -7.87 -11.08
C GLY A 91 -6.01 -9.21 -10.46
N PHE A 92 -6.21 -10.26 -11.22
CA PHE A 92 -6.01 -11.64 -10.79
C PHE A 92 -4.53 -12.04 -10.72
N GLU A 93 -4.21 -12.96 -9.83
CA GLU A 93 -2.97 -13.74 -9.90
C GLU A 93 -3.04 -14.69 -11.11
N LEU A 94 -2.24 -14.43 -12.14
CA LEU A 94 -2.33 -15.14 -13.42
C LEU A 94 -2.13 -16.65 -13.31
N SER A 95 -1.30 -17.10 -12.37
CA SER A 95 -0.97 -18.52 -12.18
C SER A 95 -2.11 -19.34 -11.58
N THR A 96 -3.03 -18.73 -10.82
CA THR A 96 -4.09 -19.40 -10.07
C THR A 96 -5.49 -18.90 -10.43
N GLY A 97 -5.61 -17.73 -11.06
CA GLY A 97 -6.88 -17.05 -11.31
C GLY A 97 -7.51 -16.46 -10.04
N LYS A 98 -6.77 -16.34 -8.95
CA LYS A 98 -7.28 -15.83 -7.67
C LYS A 98 -7.27 -14.31 -7.61
N LEU A 99 -8.27 -13.77 -6.93
CA LEU A 99 -8.31 -12.36 -6.54
C LEU A 99 -7.30 -12.08 -5.40
N PRO A 100 -6.83 -10.83 -5.24
CA PRO A 100 -5.88 -10.45 -4.20
C PRO A 100 -6.29 -10.86 -2.78
N HIS A 101 -7.57 -10.72 -2.40
CA HIS A 101 -8.03 -11.14 -1.08
C HIS A 101 -7.90 -12.65 -0.85
N GLN A 102 -8.11 -13.46 -1.89
CA GLN A 102 -7.95 -14.92 -1.80
C GLN A 102 -6.47 -15.30 -1.63
N VAL A 103 -5.58 -14.60 -2.33
CA VAL A 103 -4.13 -14.75 -2.17
C VAL A 103 -3.70 -14.34 -0.77
N ALA A 104 -4.23 -13.24 -0.24
CA ALA A 104 -3.93 -12.78 1.11
C ALA A 104 -4.40 -13.78 2.17
N ALA A 105 -5.62 -14.31 2.08
CA ALA A 105 -6.13 -15.32 3.01
C ALA A 105 -5.25 -16.60 3.02
N GLU A 106 -4.82 -17.07 1.84
CA GLU A 106 -3.93 -18.25 1.76
C GLU A 106 -2.56 -18.03 2.40
N VAL A 107 -2.00 -16.84 2.26
CA VAL A 107 -0.65 -16.54 2.75
C VAL A 107 -0.68 -16.11 4.21
N LEU A 108 -1.55 -15.18 4.58
CA LEU A 108 -1.60 -14.55 5.90
C LEU A 108 -2.44 -15.35 6.90
N GLY A 109 -3.49 -16.02 6.44
CA GLY A 109 -4.56 -16.57 7.28
C GLY A 109 -5.64 -15.50 7.55
N ASP A 110 -6.55 -15.80 8.49
CA ASP A 110 -7.72 -14.98 8.76
C ASP A 110 -7.56 -14.05 9.98
N ASP A 111 -6.42 -14.14 10.69
CA ASP A 111 -6.21 -13.39 11.95
C ASP A 111 -5.71 -11.95 11.71
N ILE A 112 -5.19 -11.65 10.52
CA ILE A 112 -4.65 -10.33 10.20
C ILE A 112 -5.72 -9.49 9.52
N PRO A 113 -6.07 -8.30 10.06
CA PRO A 113 -7.02 -7.39 9.40
C PRO A 113 -6.52 -7.00 8.01
N VAL A 114 -7.39 -7.11 7.02
CA VAL A 114 -7.05 -6.83 5.62
C VAL A 114 -8.02 -5.83 4.99
N ALA A 115 -7.52 -5.03 4.03
CA ALA A 115 -8.33 -4.11 3.26
C ALA A 115 -7.82 -3.97 1.82
N VAL A 116 -8.71 -3.74 0.88
CA VAL A 116 -8.37 -3.37 -0.50
C VAL A 116 -8.65 -1.89 -0.73
N LEU A 117 -7.75 -1.23 -1.46
CA LEU A 117 -7.87 0.15 -1.91
C LEU A 117 -7.97 0.15 -3.44
N SER A 118 -9.07 0.63 -3.99
CA SER A 118 -9.27 0.65 -5.44
C SER A 118 -9.94 1.94 -5.90
N GLY A 119 -9.65 2.33 -7.14
CA GLY A 119 -10.19 3.53 -7.76
C GLY A 119 -9.32 3.99 -8.93
N PRO A 120 -9.71 5.05 -9.64
CA PRO A 120 -8.93 5.67 -10.71
C PRO A 120 -7.79 6.50 -10.11
N THR A 121 -6.77 5.82 -9.54
CA THR A 121 -5.66 6.42 -8.80
C THR A 121 -4.36 6.29 -9.58
N PHE A 122 -4.20 7.08 -10.64
CA PHE A 122 -2.96 7.10 -11.41
C PHE A 122 -1.83 7.74 -10.62
N ALA A 123 -0.66 7.08 -10.60
CA ALA A 123 0.47 7.51 -9.77
C ALA A 123 0.90 8.97 -10.03
N LYS A 124 0.89 9.41 -11.28
CA LYS A 124 1.22 10.80 -11.65
C LYS A 124 0.22 11.81 -11.12
N GLU A 125 -1.07 11.48 -11.17
CA GLU A 125 -2.15 12.37 -10.68
C GLU A 125 -2.11 12.48 -9.16
N VAL A 126 -2.00 11.36 -8.47
CA VAL A 126 -1.83 11.33 -7.01
C VAL A 126 -0.52 12.02 -6.61
N GLY A 127 0.56 11.78 -7.35
CA GLY A 127 1.85 12.44 -7.14
C GLY A 127 1.78 13.96 -7.29
N ALA A 128 1.02 14.46 -8.27
CA ALA A 128 0.78 15.88 -8.49
C ALA A 128 -0.25 16.50 -7.54
N GLY A 129 -0.92 15.70 -6.69
CA GLY A 129 -1.97 16.19 -5.79
C GLY A 129 -3.28 16.55 -6.48
N LEU A 130 -3.55 15.97 -7.65
CA LEU A 130 -4.80 16.20 -8.38
C LEU A 130 -5.98 15.53 -7.65
N PRO A 131 -7.21 16.04 -7.86
CA PRO A 131 -8.41 15.46 -7.28
C PRO A 131 -8.53 13.98 -7.60
N THR A 132 -8.64 13.15 -6.57
CA THR A 132 -8.65 11.70 -6.67
C THR A 132 -9.74 11.13 -5.76
N ALA A 133 -10.41 10.08 -6.20
CA ALA A 133 -11.34 9.31 -5.38
C ALA A 133 -10.96 7.83 -5.38
N MET A 134 -11.20 7.17 -4.23
CA MET A 134 -11.01 5.72 -4.10
C MET A 134 -12.04 5.12 -3.16
N THR A 135 -12.20 3.80 -3.26
CA THR A 135 -12.98 3.00 -2.34
C THR A 135 -12.05 2.09 -1.56
N ILE A 136 -12.31 1.97 -0.27
CA ILE A 136 -11.63 1.06 0.65
C ILE A 136 -12.64 0.01 1.09
N ALA A 137 -12.36 -1.26 0.81
CA ALA A 137 -13.21 -2.35 1.27
C ALA A 137 -12.45 -3.27 2.24
N SER A 138 -13.13 -3.66 3.31
CA SER A 138 -12.60 -4.56 4.34
C SER A 138 -13.75 -5.29 5.03
N PRO A 139 -13.55 -6.56 5.45
CA PRO A 139 -14.46 -7.24 6.38
C PRO A 139 -14.47 -6.57 7.77
N ASP A 140 -13.41 -5.85 8.11
CA ASP A 140 -13.27 -5.05 9.32
C ASP A 140 -13.65 -3.60 9.02
N GLU A 141 -14.88 -3.22 9.39
CA GLU A 141 -15.43 -1.88 9.17
C GLU A 141 -14.61 -0.78 9.87
N GLU A 142 -14.07 -1.07 11.05
CA GLU A 142 -13.25 -0.11 11.80
C GLU A 142 -11.94 0.16 11.06
N PHE A 143 -11.32 -0.89 10.52
CA PHE A 143 -10.11 -0.75 9.72
C PHE A 143 -10.38 0.06 8.45
N ALA A 144 -11.45 -0.26 7.70
CA ALA A 144 -11.82 0.48 6.50
C ALA A 144 -12.06 1.98 6.80
N ARG A 145 -12.81 2.28 7.87
CA ARG A 145 -13.08 3.65 8.29
C ARG A 145 -11.81 4.39 8.71
N SER A 146 -10.98 3.77 9.56
CA SER A 146 -9.70 4.32 10.00
C SER A 146 -8.78 4.67 8.83
N LEU A 147 -8.68 3.79 7.82
CA LEU A 147 -7.92 4.07 6.61
C LEU A 147 -8.51 5.22 5.79
N ALA A 148 -9.84 5.23 5.61
CA ALA A 148 -10.52 6.27 4.85
C ALA A 148 -10.32 7.65 5.48
N GLU A 149 -10.47 7.76 6.79
CA GLU A 149 -10.21 8.99 7.55
C GLU A 149 -8.74 9.42 7.43
N THR A 150 -7.82 8.47 7.56
CA THR A 150 -6.38 8.75 7.50
C THR A 150 -5.93 9.25 6.13
N ILE A 151 -6.41 8.65 5.03
CA ILE A 151 -5.92 8.95 3.67
C ILE A 151 -6.63 10.14 3.03
N SER A 152 -7.81 10.53 3.52
CA SER A 152 -8.62 11.59 2.94
C SER A 152 -8.02 12.97 3.15
N SER A 153 -8.21 13.84 2.17
CA SER A 153 -7.87 15.26 2.20
C SER A 153 -8.83 16.03 1.28
N ASP A 154 -8.65 17.35 1.17
CA ASP A 154 -9.48 18.18 0.27
C ASP A 154 -9.47 17.68 -1.18
N ASN A 155 -8.33 17.18 -1.64
CA ASN A 155 -8.14 16.68 -3.00
C ASN A 155 -8.15 15.15 -3.12
N PHE A 156 -8.31 14.40 -2.02
CA PHE A 156 -8.30 12.96 -2.03
C PHE A 156 -9.45 12.40 -1.19
N ARG A 157 -10.47 11.87 -1.84
CA ARG A 157 -11.65 11.33 -1.17
C ARG A 157 -11.59 9.80 -1.13
N ALA A 158 -11.62 9.24 0.08
CA ALA A 158 -11.80 7.80 0.29
C ALA A 158 -13.20 7.52 0.85
N SER A 159 -13.90 6.56 0.25
CA SER A 159 -15.16 5.99 0.75
C SER A 159 -14.96 4.56 1.20
N THR A 160 -15.82 4.05 2.05
CA THR A 160 -15.77 2.67 2.53
C THR A 160 -16.82 1.79 1.86
N SER A 161 -16.55 0.49 1.78
CA SER A 161 -17.45 -0.57 1.30
C SER A 161 -17.20 -1.85 2.10
N ASP A 162 -18.19 -2.72 2.17
CA ASP A 162 -18.09 -4.09 2.69
C ASP A 162 -17.89 -5.12 1.57
N ASP A 163 -18.05 -4.71 0.31
CA ASP A 163 -17.91 -5.57 -0.87
C ASP A 163 -16.46 -5.57 -1.39
N MET A 164 -15.61 -6.40 -0.79
CA MET A 164 -14.23 -6.56 -1.24
C MET A 164 -14.15 -7.09 -2.68
N ILE A 165 -15.04 -8.01 -3.05
CA ILE A 165 -15.00 -8.65 -4.37
C ILE A 165 -15.33 -7.63 -5.46
N GLY A 166 -16.34 -6.81 -5.23
CA GLY A 166 -16.76 -5.79 -6.19
C GLY A 166 -15.79 -4.61 -6.29
N VAL A 167 -14.90 -4.43 -5.31
CA VAL A 167 -13.90 -3.35 -5.28
C VAL A 167 -12.56 -3.78 -5.92
N GLU A 168 -12.19 -5.06 -5.88
CA GLU A 168 -10.99 -5.63 -6.53
C GLU A 168 -11.16 -5.71 -8.05
#